data_8e19bf8a81090fc1d4869e43d010e448
#
_entry.id   8e19bf8a81090fc1d4869e43d010e448
#
_cell.length_a   1.000
_cell.length_b   1.000
_cell.length_c   1.000
_cell.angle_alpha   90.00
_cell.angle_beta   90.00
_cell.angle_gamma   90.00
#
_symmetry.space_group_name_H-M   'P 1'
#
loop_
_entity.id
_entity.type
_entity.pdbx_description
1 polymer ?
#
loop_
_entity_poly.entity_id
_entity_poly.type
_entity_poly.pdbx_seq_one_letter_code
_entity_poly.pdbx_strand_id
1 'polypeptide(L)'
;QEGFEYQIVPDKTQMNVEDFASYESRYFEVKVKSNVDFEVVLPEGAENWLSYKKSEINLDRGARPRETKVRFDWRVNSRDEERIADIRFVPMGDVQVSKNENLKIVQKAALPIPVGTPAGDSLSLLAVSRALNSYVEWDTAERMEHWNNVKIWKDGPNKGRVKYVQFFMFQTKEEIPFEIQNLTAAEEIVIYSNANHFLRSLDTGEHITKLTNLKRLTIGAYGLTSLHPDFVNLKNLEYLDLGSNCFQTIPDILTPENFPNLHALVMSANQRHTIYDLSNDIRENVGGFIDEQKFPERLLKWNALDTLRLSVNYLQGELPAMSDHEKWTKEEVMACDTLPEILIGLPKVLPTTNFFAINFNR
;
A
#
# COMPACT_ATOMS: atom_id res chain seq x y z
N GLN A 1 -39.59 7.76 45.46
CA GLN A 1 -38.97 6.93 44.40
C GLN A 1 -37.87 7.77 43.83
N GLU A 2 -36.58 7.50 44.22
CA GLU A 2 -35.44 8.05 43.52
C GLU A 2 -35.50 7.51 42.08
N GLY A 3 -35.65 8.42 41.15
CA GLY A 3 -35.71 8.09 39.74
C GLY A 3 -34.45 7.35 39.31
N PHE A 4 -34.63 6.29 38.56
CA PHE A 4 -33.53 5.52 37.96
C PHE A 4 -32.73 6.43 37.02
N GLU A 5 -31.43 6.65 37.31
CA GLU A 5 -30.57 7.48 36.46
C GLU A 5 -29.69 6.60 35.58
N TYR A 6 -29.76 6.84 34.26
CA TYR A 6 -28.84 6.22 33.31
C TYR A 6 -27.52 6.99 33.26
N GLN A 7 -26.42 6.25 33.16
CA GLN A 7 -25.09 6.83 33.05
C GLN A 7 -24.22 6.05 32.07
N ILE A 8 -23.30 6.79 31.43
CA ILE A 8 -22.24 6.27 30.59
C ILE A 8 -20.99 7.09 30.91
N VAL A 9 -20.04 6.53 31.65
CA VAL A 9 -18.90 7.27 32.17
C VAL A 9 -17.61 6.49 31.93
N PRO A 10 -16.73 6.99 31.04
CA PRO A 10 -15.40 6.42 30.88
C PRO A 10 -14.54 6.67 32.13
N ASP A 11 -13.57 5.81 32.37
CA ASP A 11 -12.61 5.94 33.47
C ASP A 11 -11.60 7.08 33.28
N LYS A 12 -11.56 7.63 32.09
CA LYS A 12 -10.77 8.82 31.73
C LYS A 12 -11.50 9.66 30.69
N THR A 13 -11.32 10.96 30.74
CA THR A 13 -11.92 11.92 29.78
C THR A 13 -10.94 12.40 28.74
N GLN A 14 -9.66 12.12 28.91
CA GLN A 14 -8.61 12.42 27.94
C GLN A 14 -7.57 11.31 27.94
N MET A 15 -7.10 10.97 26.72
CA MET A 15 -5.99 10.07 26.49
C MET A 15 -5.01 10.70 25.51
N ASN A 16 -3.76 10.81 25.92
CA ASN A 16 -2.67 11.26 25.06
C ASN A 16 -1.90 10.05 24.56
N VAL A 17 -1.68 9.98 23.26
CA VAL A 17 -0.92 8.91 22.61
C VAL A 17 0.27 9.49 21.84
N GLU A 18 1.31 8.70 21.71
CA GLU A 18 2.50 9.09 20.97
C GLU A 18 2.23 9.16 19.44
N ASP A 19 3.11 9.84 18.73
CA ASP A 19 3.11 9.84 17.26
C ASP A 19 3.47 8.48 16.68
N PHE A 20 4.34 7.74 17.37
CA PHE A 20 4.85 6.43 16.98
C PHE A 20 5.04 5.51 18.19
N ALA A 21 4.74 4.25 17.99
CA ALA A 21 5.11 3.14 18.88
C ALA A 21 5.31 1.87 18.02
N SER A 22 5.88 0.82 18.60
CA SER A 22 5.92 -0.49 17.94
C SER A 22 4.50 -0.96 17.63
N TYR A 23 4.34 -1.75 16.58
CA TYR A 23 3.02 -2.16 16.10
C TYR A 23 2.12 -2.76 17.19
N GLU A 24 2.68 -3.63 18.04
CA GLU A 24 1.97 -4.31 19.10
C GLU A 24 1.56 -3.36 20.24
N SER A 25 2.14 -2.15 20.30
CA SER A 25 1.92 -1.19 21.39
C SER A 25 0.98 -0.05 21.01
N ARG A 26 0.43 -0.05 19.79
CA ARG A 26 -0.42 1.04 19.27
C ARG A 26 -1.87 0.90 19.69
N TYR A 27 -2.11 0.68 20.97
CA TYR A 27 -3.46 0.58 21.51
C TYR A 27 -3.52 1.10 22.95
N PHE A 28 -4.72 1.34 23.40
CA PHE A 28 -5.04 1.55 24.82
C PHE A 28 -6.47 1.07 25.11
N GLU A 29 -6.75 0.83 26.36
CA GLU A 29 -8.07 0.43 26.83
C GLU A 29 -8.71 1.51 27.68
N VAL A 30 -10.01 1.69 27.52
CA VAL A 30 -10.86 2.55 28.32
C VAL A 30 -11.93 1.69 28.95
N LYS A 31 -12.14 1.86 30.26
CA LYS A 31 -13.21 1.21 30.99
C LYS A 31 -14.39 2.16 31.11
N VAL A 32 -15.52 1.77 30.55
CA VAL A 32 -16.72 2.58 30.57
C VAL A 32 -17.73 1.97 31.53
N LYS A 33 -18.10 2.72 32.57
CA LYS A 33 -19.19 2.34 33.47
C LYS A 33 -20.52 2.78 32.91
N SER A 34 -21.41 1.83 32.65
CA SER A 34 -22.74 2.14 32.16
C SER A 34 -23.79 1.17 32.68
N ASN A 35 -25.02 1.64 32.76
CA ASN A 35 -26.20 0.84 33.03
C ASN A 35 -27.20 0.85 31.86
N VAL A 36 -26.71 1.26 30.71
CA VAL A 36 -27.40 1.19 29.41
C VAL A 36 -26.38 0.79 28.35
N ASP A 37 -26.82 0.08 27.34
CA ASP A 37 -25.93 -0.23 26.20
C ASP A 37 -25.66 1.04 25.39
N PHE A 38 -24.51 1.09 24.76
CA PHE A 38 -24.03 2.28 24.04
C PHE A 38 -23.24 1.90 22.80
N GLU A 39 -23.22 2.82 21.85
CA GLU A 39 -22.33 2.81 20.70
C GLU A 39 -21.16 3.76 20.90
N VAL A 40 -20.01 3.36 20.38
CA VAL A 40 -18.84 4.23 20.31
C VAL A 40 -18.88 4.96 18.98
N VAL A 41 -18.91 6.29 19.02
CA VAL A 41 -19.00 7.13 17.82
C VAL A 41 -17.71 7.91 17.64
N LEU A 42 -17.00 7.61 16.56
CA LEU A 42 -15.81 8.36 16.14
C LEU A 42 -16.26 9.61 15.39
N PRO A 43 -15.59 10.76 15.58
CA PRO A 43 -15.83 11.94 14.75
C PRO A 43 -15.37 11.69 13.31
N GLU A 44 -15.92 12.46 12.37
CA GLU A 44 -15.54 12.40 10.96
C GLU A 44 -14.02 12.55 10.78
N GLY A 45 -13.42 11.68 9.98
CA GLY A 45 -11.98 11.63 9.72
C GLY A 45 -11.16 10.88 10.77
N ALA A 46 -11.69 10.61 11.97
CA ALA A 46 -10.96 9.86 12.98
C ALA A 46 -10.79 8.38 12.61
N GLU A 47 -11.68 7.82 11.82
CA GLU A 47 -11.59 6.48 11.27
C GLU A 47 -10.32 6.24 10.43
N ASN A 48 -9.69 7.30 9.94
CA ASN A 48 -8.43 7.21 9.20
C ASN A 48 -7.24 6.83 10.09
N TRP A 49 -7.34 7.01 11.41
CA TRP A 49 -6.24 6.74 12.32
C TRP A 49 -6.64 6.04 13.63
N LEU A 50 -7.93 5.89 13.88
CA LEU A 50 -8.48 5.19 15.05
C LEU A 50 -9.42 4.07 14.61
N SER A 51 -9.36 2.96 15.33
CA SER A 51 -10.37 1.92 15.33
C SER A 51 -10.65 1.48 16.76
N TYR A 52 -11.79 0.83 17.00
CA TYR A 52 -12.12 0.36 18.34
C TYR A 52 -12.75 -1.04 18.31
N LYS A 53 -12.65 -1.72 19.44
CA LYS A 53 -13.39 -2.94 19.76
C LYS A 53 -14.03 -2.77 21.13
N LYS A 54 -15.33 -2.99 21.21
CA LYS A 54 -16.09 -2.95 22.45
C LYS A 54 -16.41 -4.39 22.87
N SER A 55 -16.15 -4.73 24.15
CA SER A 55 -16.63 -5.99 24.71
C SER A 55 -18.15 -5.96 24.85
N GLU A 56 -18.78 -7.12 24.74
CA GLU A 56 -20.22 -7.23 24.95
C GLU A 56 -20.61 -6.84 26.38
N ILE A 57 -21.72 -6.12 26.51
CA ILE A 57 -22.28 -5.75 27.81
C ILE A 57 -23.38 -6.75 28.12
N ASN A 58 -23.18 -7.52 29.19
CA ASN A 58 -24.25 -8.30 29.78
C ASN A 58 -24.94 -7.46 30.87
N LEU A 59 -25.96 -6.72 30.47
CA LEU A 59 -26.81 -5.97 31.40
C LEU A 59 -27.91 -6.90 31.91
N ASP A 60 -27.68 -7.50 33.09
CA ASP A 60 -28.75 -8.14 33.83
C ASP A 60 -29.83 -7.09 34.15
N ARG A 61 -31.10 -7.56 34.33
CA ARG A 61 -32.24 -6.73 34.71
C ARG A 61 -32.03 -6.07 36.08
N GLY A 62 -31.14 -5.10 36.13
CA GLY A 62 -30.88 -4.37 37.38
C GLY A 62 -29.99 -3.19 37.12
N ALA A 63 -30.33 -2.12 37.73
CA ALA A 63 -29.85 -0.77 37.52
C ALA A 63 -28.36 -0.49 37.87
N ARG A 64 -27.59 -1.48 38.18
CA ARG A 64 -26.19 -1.25 38.58
C ARG A 64 -25.30 -1.07 37.38
N PRO A 65 -24.51 0.03 37.32
CA PRO A 65 -23.53 0.23 36.30
C PRO A 65 -22.51 -0.90 36.26
N ARG A 66 -22.20 -1.35 35.05
CA ARG A 66 -21.18 -2.35 34.79
C ARG A 66 -20.06 -1.75 33.97
N GLU A 67 -18.91 -2.34 34.07
CA GLU A 67 -17.70 -1.91 33.41
C GLU A 67 -17.56 -2.65 32.08
N THR A 68 -17.48 -1.90 30.99
CA THR A 68 -17.23 -2.41 29.63
C THR A 68 -15.86 -1.94 29.20
N LYS A 69 -15.05 -2.82 28.64
CA LYS A 69 -13.77 -2.45 28.07
C LYS A 69 -13.95 -2.04 26.62
N VAL A 70 -13.42 -0.89 26.27
CA VAL A 70 -13.30 -0.42 24.89
C VAL A 70 -11.81 -0.29 24.59
N ARG A 71 -11.33 -1.10 23.66
CA ARG A 71 -9.97 -1.01 23.14
C ARG A 71 -9.95 -0.09 21.94
N PHE A 72 -9.04 0.89 21.95
CA PHE A 72 -8.74 1.74 20.81
C PHE A 72 -7.37 1.36 20.24
N ASP A 73 -7.32 1.12 18.95
CA ASP A 73 -6.10 0.93 18.19
C ASP A 73 -5.85 2.20 17.35
N TRP A 74 -4.61 2.66 17.35
CA TRP A 74 -4.24 3.90 16.67
C TRP A 74 -3.10 3.69 15.67
N ARG A 75 -3.05 4.54 14.64
CA ARG A 75 -2.02 4.53 13.62
C ARG A 75 -0.98 5.59 13.87
N VAL A 76 0.21 5.38 13.30
CA VAL A 76 1.30 6.37 13.35
C VAL A 76 0.85 7.70 12.77
N ASN A 77 1.19 8.78 13.46
CA ASN A 77 1.09 10.13 12.92
C ASN A 77 2.46 10.56 12.40
N SER A 78 2.61 10.62 11.09
CA SER A 78 3.83 11.07 10.44
C SER A 78 3.79 12.56 10.04
N ARG A 79 2.71 13.26 10.43
CA ARG A 79 2.53 14.69 10.19
C ARG A 79 3.01 15.53 11.37
N ASP A 80 3.37 16.76 11.09
CA ASP A 80 3.79 17.75 12.08
C ASP A 80 2.60 18.48 12.75
N GLU A 81 1.43 17.88 12.69
CA GLU A 81 0.21 18.36 13.33
C GLU A 81 -0.35 17.29 14.27
N GLU A 82 -0.85 17.73 15.41
CA GLU A 82 -1.58 16.85 16.34
C GLU A 82 -2.88 16.36 15.70
N ARG A 83 -3.27 15.14 16.04
CA ARG A 83 -4.59 14.60 15.74
C ARG A 83 -5.43 14.60 16.99
N ILE A 84 -6.66 15.10 16.89
CA ILE A 84 -7.61 15.16 18.00
C ILE A 84 -8.89 14.47 17.60
N ALA A 85 -9.40 13.60 18.44
CA ALA A 85 -10.69 12.95 18.27
C ALA A 85 -11.50 13.02 19.56
N ASP A 86 -12.69 13.61 19.48
CA ASP A 86 -13.67 13.61 20.55
C ASP A 86 -14.62 12.42 20.38
N ILE A 87 -14.39 11.39 21.17
CA ILE A 87 -15.15 10.14 21.14
C ILE A 87 -16.40 10.31 21.96
N ARG A 88 -17.55 9.98 21.37
CA ARG A 88 -18.84 9.96 22.06
C ARG A 88 -19.28 8.53 22.33
N PHE A 89 -19.88 8.35 23.48
CA PHE A 89 -20.55 7.12 23.87
C PHE A 89 -22.06 7.38 23.86
N VAL A 90 -22.74 6.89 22.84
CA VAL A 90 -24.16 7.21 22.56
C VAL A 90 -25.03 6.07 23.06
N PRO A 91 -26.03 6.33 23.95
CA PRO A 91 -26.93 5.28 24.43
C PRO A 91 -27.69 4.65 23.28
N MET A 92 -27.86 3.34 23.35
CA MET A 92 -28.74 2.61 22.44
C MET A 92 -30.19 2.73 22.95
N GLY A 93 -31.10 3.05 22.01
CA GLY A 93 -32.49 3.26 22.32
C GLY A 93 -32.82 4.70 22.75
N ASP A 94 -34.14 4.94 22.96
CA ASP A 94 -34.63 6.27 23.36
C ASP A 94 -34.60 6.43 24.89
N VAL A 95 -33.37 6.67 25.39
CA VAL A 95 -33.07 6.76 26.81
C VAL A 95 -32.35 8.07 27.09
N GLN A 96 -32.84 8.80 28.10
CA GLN A 96 -32.13 9.98 28.61
C GLN A 96 -31.06 9.57 29.61
N VAL A 97 -29.82 9.93 29.32
CA VAL A 97 -28.65 9.67 30.18
C VAL A 97 -28.35 10.92 30.98
N SER A 98 -28.42 10.84 32.31
CA SER A 98 -28.16 11.98 33.20
C SER A 98 -26.67 12.30 33.33
N LYS A 99 -25.80 11.31 33.17
CA LYS A 99 -24.35 11.45 33.23
C LYS A 99 -23.73 10.75 32.04
N ASN A 100 -23.30 11.54 31.06
CA ASN A 100 -22.64 11.06 29.85
C ASN A 100 -21.40 11.90 29.57
N GLU A 101 -20.23 11.27 29.58
CA GLU A 101 -18.94 11.93 29.36
C GLU A 101 -18.27 11.42 28.11
N ASN A 102 -17.62 12.30 27.37
CA ASN A 102 -16.85 12.01 26.17
C ASN A 102 -15.39 11.69 26.54
N LEU A 103 -14.69 11.06 25.59
CA LEU A 103 -13.25 10.83 25.67
C LEU A 103 -12.56 11.65 24.58
N LYS A 104 -11.67 12.54 24.97
CA LYS A 104 -10.80 13.25 24.03
C LYS A 104 -9.50 12.46 23.85
N ILE A 105 -9.20 12.04 22.63
CA ILE A 105 -7.94 11.40 22.27
C ILE A 105 -7.08 12.42 21.55
N VAL A 106 -5.85 12.63 22.04
CA VAL A 106 -4.87 13.54 21.45
C VAL A 106 -3.64 12.73 21.06
N GLN A 107 -3.34 12.72 19.77
CA GLN A 107 -2.12 12.11 19.27
C GLN A 107 -1.09 13.17 18.95
N LYS A 108 0.10 12.97 19.48
CA LYS A 108 1.25 13.85 19.29
C LYS A 108 1.61 14.02 17.82
N ALA A 109 2.06 15.21 17.47
CA ALA A 109 2.65 15.48 16.16
C ALA A 109 4.03 14.83 16.02
N ALA A 110 4.36 14.41 14.81
CA ALA A 110 5.72 14.01 14.47
C ALA A 110 6.64 15.23 14.30
N LEU A 111 7.93 15.00 14.21
CA LEU A 111 8.89 16.06 13.88
C LEU A 111 8.66 16.55 12.44
N PRO A 112 8.76 17.87 12.18
CA PRO A 112 8.67 18.42 10.84
C PRO A 112 9.72 17.83 9.90
N ILE A 113 9.34 17.52 8.65
CA ILE A 113 10.22 16.99 7.63
C ILE A 113 10.69 18.14 6.73
N PRO A 114 12.00 18.46 6.68
CA PRO A 114 12.54 19.46 5.77
C PRO A 114 12.65 18.86 4.35
N VAL A 115 11.53 18.83 3.63
CA VAL A 115 11.43 18.26 2.28
C VAL A 115 12.47 18.89 1.35
N GLY A 116 13.06 18.07 0.49
CA GLY A 116 14.07 18.51 -0.47
C GLY A 116 15.50 18.50 0.06
N THR A 117 15.73 17.98 1.25
CA THR A 117 17.07 17.85 1.86
C THR A 117 17.40 16.40 2.18
N PRO A 118 18.70 16.04 2.34
CA PRO A 118 19.07 14.70 2.80
C PRO A 118 18.46 14.31 4.16
N ALA A 119 18.39 15.26 5.08
CA ALA A 119 17.74 15.05 6.38
C ALA A 119 16.23 14.79 6.21
N GLY A 120 15.58 15.53 5.32
CA GLY A 120 14.18 15.32 4.97
C GLY A 120 13.93 13.96 4.33
N ASP A 121 14.83 13.50 3.47
CA ASP A 121 14.73 12.17 2.88
C ASP A 121 14.83 11.06 3.97
N SER A 122 15.79 11.17 4.89
CA SER A 122 15.92 10.18 5.97
C SER A 122 14.68 10.13 6.86
N LEU A 123 14.13 11.27 7.23
CA LEU A 123 12.89 11.34 8.02
C LEU A 123 11.70 10.78 7.23
N SER A 124 11.64 11.04 5.92
CA SER A 124 10.58 10.50 5.06
C SER A 124 10.67 8.98 4.93
N LEU A 125 11.88 8.42 4.77
CA LEU A 125 12.08 6.97 4.76
C LEU A 125 11.59 6.32 6.05
N LEU A 126 11.93 6.90 7.19
CA LEU A 126 11.48 6.41 8.49
C LEU A 126 9.95 6.51 8.63
N ALA A 127 9.36 7.62 8.20
CA ALA A 127 7.92 7.83 8.24
C ALA A 127 7.18 6.80 7.36
N VAL A 128 7.63 6.56 6.14
CA VAL A 128 7.06 5.55 5.25
C VAL A 128 7.19 4.15 5.85
N SER A 129 8.39 3.78 6.31
CA SER A 129 8.63 2.46 6.91
C SER A 129 7.73 2.20 8.11
N ARG A 130 7.56 3.19 8.97
CA ARG A 130 6.69 3.12 10.15
C ARG A 130 5.20 3.02 9.78
N ALA A 131 4.77 3.80 8.80
CA ALA A 131 3.39 3.76 8.30
C ALA A 131 3.05 2.42 7.62
N LEU A 132 4.02 1.79 6.96
CA LEU A 132 3.89 0.45 6.38
C LEU A 132 3.94 -0.68 7.41
N ASN A 133 4.21 -0.40 8.67
CA ASN A 133 4.46 -1.42 9.70
C ASN A 133 5.61 -2.37 9.33
N SER A 134 6.69 -1.82 8.81
CA SER A 134 7.86 -2.60 8.45
C SER A 134 8.45 -3.29 9.68
N TYR A 135 8.82 -4.56 9.53
CA TYR A 135 9.55 -5.32 10.55
C TYR A 135 11.04 -5.00 10.57
N VAL A 136 11.52 -4.34 9.53
CA VAL A 136 12.92 -3.92 9.42
C VAL A 136 12.99 -2.43 9.66
N GLU A 137 13.66 -2.05 10.73
CA GLU A 137 13.94 -0.66 11.04
C GLU A 137 15.39 -0.34 10.69
N TRP A 138 15.60 0.86 10.14
CA TRP A 138 16.94 1.38 9.95
C TRP A 138 17.48 1.93 11.26
N ASP A 139 18.75 1.68 11.53
CA ASP A 139 19.42 2.25 12.70
C ASP A 139 19.61 3.76 12.51
N THR A 140 18.92 4.55 13.30
CA THR A 140 18.99 6.01 13.23
C THR A 140 20.31 6.59 13.80
N ALA A 141 21.10 5.77 14.48
CA ALA A 141 22.46 6.15 14.89
C ALA A 141 23.46 6.11 13.71
N GLU A 142 23.11 5.37 12.65
CA GLU A 142 23.88 5.27 11.43
C GLU A 142 23.44 6.32 10.41
N ARG A 143 24.38 6.70 9.53
CA ARG A 143 24.08 7.60 8.42
C ARG A 143 23.23 6.86 7.37
N MET A 144 22.28 7.56 6.76
CA MET A 144 21.35 7.02 5.76
C MET A 144 22.08 6.27 4.62
N GLU A 145 23.26 6.70 4.23
CA GLU A 145 24.06 6.04 3.20
C GLU A 145 24.52 4.61 3.57
N HIS A 146 24.46 4.26 4.85
CA HIS A 146 24.80 2.94 5.38
C HIS A 146 23.55 2.08 5.66
N TRP A 147 22.37 2.64 5.47
CA TRP A 147 21.14 1.90 5.67
C TRP A 147 20.96 0.83 4.58
N ASN A 148 20.57 -0.36 4.99
CA ASN A 148 20.31 -1.45 4.07
C ASN A 148 19.25 -1.06 3.04
N ASN A 149 19.49 -1.40 1.78
CA ASN A 149 18.57 -1.13 0.67
C ASN A 149 18.28 0.37 0.44
N VAL A 150 19.21 1.23 0.81
CA VAL A 150 19.19 2.65 0.48
C VAL A 150 20.48 3.01 -0.27
N LYS A 151 20.35 3.76 -1.36
CA LYS A 151 21.47 4.36 -2.07
C LYS A 151 21.21 5.85 -2.23
N ILE A 152 22.23 6.65 -2.05
CA ILE A 152 22.17 8.10 -2.20
C ILE A 152 22.93 8.56 -3.44
N TRP A 153 22.57 9.74 -3.93
CA TRP A 153 23.38 10.42 -4.93
C TRP A 153 24.73 10.85 -4.32
N LYS A 154 25.80 10.49 -4.97
CA LYS A 154 27.17 10.79 -4.48
C LYS A 154 27.67 12.15 -4.93
N ASP A 155 27.10 12.66 -6.01
CA ASP A 155 27.48 13.93 -6.63
C ASP A 155 26.26 14.61 -7.28
N GLY A 156 26.52 15.76 -7.91
CA GLY A 156 25.52 16.55 -8.61
C GLY A 156 24.55 17.30 -7.68
N PRO A 157 23.46 17.84 -8.26
CA PRO A 157 22.51 18.70 -7.52
C PRO A 157 21.73 17.95 -6.45
N ASN A 158 21.62 16.64 -6.55
CA ASN A 158 20.90 15.78 -5.61
C ASN A 158 21.82 15.07 -4.62
N LYS A 159 23.08 15.49 -4.51
CA LYS A 159 24.05 14.85 -3.59
C LYS A 159 23.50 14.69 -2.19
N GLY A 160 23.59 13.47 -1.65
CA GLY A 160 23.10 13.09 -0.33
C GLY A 160 21.62 12.75 -0.29
N ARG A 161 20.85 13.05 -1.34
CA ARG A 161 19.44 12.67 -1.46
C ARG A 161 19.30 11.19 -1.83
N VAL A 162 18.16 10.59 -1.50
CA VAL A 162 17.86 9.21 -1.87
C VAL A 162 17.80 9.07 -3.39
N LYS A 163 18.59 8.13 -3.91
CA LYS A 163 18.59 7.69 -5.31
C LYS A 163 17.78 6.42 -5.50
N TYR A 164 17.94 5.47 -4.58
CA TYR A 164 17.28 4.18 -4.55
C TYR A 164 16.85 3.84 -3.14
N VAL A 165 15.67 3.24 -3.01
CA VAL A 165 15.21 2.65 -1.76
C VAL A 165 14.36 1.42 -2.02
N GLN A 166 14.49 0.42 -1.15
CA GLN A 166 13.57 -0.71 -1.08
C GLN A 166 12.92 -0.77 0.30
N PHE A 167 11.59 -0.75 0.30
CA PHE A 167 10.77 -1.10 1.45
C PHE A 167 10.33 -2.57 1.30
N PHE A 168 10.57 -3.37 2.33
CA PHE A 168 10.26 -4.79 2.29
C PHE A 168 9.90 -5.31 3.69
N MET A 169 9.37 -6.54 3.75
CA MET A 169 8.96 -7.18 5.00
C MET A 169 8.03 -6.30 5.83
N PHE A 170 6.92 -5.88 5.24
CA PHE A 170 5.91 -5.07 5.90
C PHE A 170 4.50 -5.64 5.69
N GLN A 171 3.57 -5.17 6.49
CA GLN A 171 2.14 -5.48 6.35
C GLN A 171 1.36 -4.18 6.45
N THR A 172 0.58 -3.87 5.45
CA THR A 172 -0.30 -2.71 5.47
C THR A 172 -1.65 -3.01 4.84
N LYS A 173 -2.65 -2.29 5.29
CA LYS A 173 -3.99 -2.25 4.70
C LYS A 173 -4.25 -0.92 3.98
N GLU A 174 -3.25 -0.08 3.93
CA GLU A 174 -3.35 1.30 3.49
C GLU A 174 -2.70 1.49 2.13
N GLU A 175 -3.07 2.56 1.49
CA GLU A 175 -2.35 3.09 0.33
C GLU A 175 -0.89 3.39 0.69
N ILE A 176 -0.07 3.60 -0.34
CA ILE A 176 1.32 4.01 -0.14
C ILE A 176 1.35 5.31 0.68
N PRO A 177 2.14 5.36 1.76
CA PRO A 177 2.11 6.49 2.68
C PRO A 177 2.44 7.83 2.04
N PHE A 178 1.83 8.88 2.58
CA PHE A 178 2.00 10.26 2.10
C PHE A 178 3.45 10.69 1.92
N GLU A 179 4.33 10.31 2.85
CA GLU A 179 5.71 10.79 2.87
C GLU A 179 6.55 10.24 1.73
N ILE A 180 6.05 9.25 0.99
CA ILE A 180 6.73 8.76 -0.23
C ILE A 180 6.92 9.89 -1.24
N GLN A 181 5.99 10.84 -1.32
CA GLN A 181 6.06 11.97 -2.25
C GLN A 181 7.22 12.92 -1.99
N ASN A 182 7.85 12.84 -0.81
CA ASN A 182 8.99 13.68 -0.45
C ASN A 182 10.30 13.22 -1.09
N LEU A 183 10.36 11.99 -1.58
CA LEU A 183 11.55 11.39 -2.18
C LEU A 183 11.75 11.84 -3.64
N THR A 184 11.69 13.13 -3.89
CA THR A 184 11.63 13.73 -5.23
C THR A 184 12.89 13.53 -6.07
N ALA A 185 14.01 13.21 -5.45
CA ALA A 185 15.27 12.90 -6.14
C ALA A 185 15.42 11.41 -6.48
N ALA A 186 14.52 10.56 -6.05
CA ALA A 186 14.62 9.12 -6.26
C ALA A 186 14.50 8.77 -7.75
N GLU A 187 15.41 7.90 -8.18
CA GLU A 187 15.42 7.30 -9.52
C GLU A 187 14.70 5.95 -9.53
N GLU A 188 14.84 5.18 -8.44
CA GLU A 188 14.20 3.88 -8.28
C GLU A 188 13.63 3.70 -6.87
N ILE A 189 12.39 3.24 -6.82
CA ILE A 189 11.71 2.84 -5.59
C ILE A 189 11.17 1.42 -5.76
N VAL A 190 11.47 0.58 -4.78
CA VAL A 190 10.93 -0.78 -4.68
C VAL A 190 10.09 -0.87 -3.41
N ILE A 191 8.83 -1.22 -3.57
CA ILE A 191 7.88 -1.47 -2.49
C ILE A 191 7.41 -2.91 -2.65
N TYR A 192 7.92 -3.80 -1.81
CA TYR A 192 7.60 -5.22 -1.89
C TYR A 192 7.19 -5.75 -0.53
N SER A 193 5.90 -6.00 -0.38
CA SER A 193 5.34 -6.52 0.86
C SER A 193 5.64 -8.01 1.06
N ASN A 194 5.28 -8.54 2.19
CA ASN A 194 5.35 -9.97 2.44
C ASN A 194 4.18 -10.68 1.76
N ALA A 195 4.46 -11.49 0.75
CA ALA A 195 3.48 -12.18 -0.11
C ALA A 195 2.46 -13.07 0.61
N ASN A 196 2.66 -13.36 1.88
CA ASN A 196 1.75 -14.22 2.65
C ASN A 196 0.61 -13.47 3.34
N HIS A 197 0.52 -12.15 3.15
CA HIS A 197 -0.34 -11.30 3.97
C HIS A 197 -1.12 -10.25 3.18
N PHE A 198 -1.72 -10.66 2.05
CA PHE A 198 -2.52 -9.71 1.32
C PHE A 198 -3.92 -9.66 1.78
N LEU A 199 -4.37 -8.50 1.86
CA LEU A 199 -5.47 -8.27 2.73
C LEU A 199 -6.57 -7.42 2.15
N ARG A 200 -6.33 -6.70 1.07
CA ARG A 200 -7.33 -5.82 0.49
C ARG A 200 -7.09 -5.55 -0.98
N SER A 201 -8.18 -5.25 -1.65
CA SER A 201 -8.21 -4.57 -2.91
C SER A 201 -7.79 -3.12 -2.69
N LEU A 202 -6.62 -2.74 -3.16
CA LEU A 202 -6.04 -1.42 -2.99
C LEU A 202 -5.75 -0.76 -4.33
N ASP A 203 -5.87 0.56 -4.35
CA ASP A 203 -5.27 1.45 -5.33
C ASP A 203 -3.87 1.88 -4.84
N THR A 204 -3.03 2.37 -5.73
CA THR A 204 -1.70 2.89 -5.34
C THR A 204 -1.79 4.15 -4.48
N GLY A 205 -2.90 4.87 -4.52
CA GLY A 205 -3.02 6.22 -4.00
C GLY A 205 -2.31 7.27 -4.86
N GLU A 206 -2.52 8.52 -4.51
CA GLU A 206 -2.00 9.67 -5.29
C GLU A 206 -0.53 9.99 -5.00
N HIS A 207 -0.02 9.65 -3.83
CA HIS A 207 1.26 10.17 -3.35
C HIS A 207 2.46 9.72 -4.18
N ILE A 208 2.49 8.44 -4.56
CA ILE A 208 3.54 7.91 -5.44
C ILE A 208 3.53 8.59 -6.82
N THR A 209 2.38 9.07 -7.27
CA THR A 209 2.21 9.70 -8.58
C THR A 209 2.87 11.09 -8.68
N LYS A 210 3.28 11.65 -7.55
CA LYS A 210 3.99 12.94 -7.48
C LYS A 210 5.47 12.81 -7.85
N LEU A 211 6.02 11.61 -7.87
CA LEU A 211 7.43 11.34 -8.11
C LEU A 211 7.74 11.25 -9.61
N THR A 212 7.57 12.35 -10.32
CA THR A 212 7.67 12.41 -11.78
C THR A 212 9.08 12.14 -12.34
N ASN A 213 10.11 12.13 -11.49
CA ASN A 213 11.49 11.81 -11.88
C ASN A 213 11.82 10.30 -11.77
N LEU A 214 10.89 9.48 -11.27
CA LEU A 214 11.11 8.04 -11.22
C LEU A 214 11.33 7.46 -12.60
N LYS A 215 12.37 6.63 -12.71
CA LYS A 215 12.67 5.81 -13.88
C LYS A 215 12.30 4.35 -13.66
N ARG A 216 12.40 3.86 -12.45
CA ARG A 216 12.15 2.46 -12.10
C ARG A 216 11.25 2.38 -10.87
N LEU A 217 10.16 1.66 -11.01
CA LEU A 217 9.19 1.47 -9.92
C LEU A 217 8.76 0.01 -9.85
N THR A 218 8.87 -0.54 -8.66
CA THR A 218 8.30 -1.84 -8.30
C THR A 218 7.32 -1.66 -7.16
N ILE A 219 6.07 -2.09 -7.38
CA ILE A 219 5.06 -2.21 -6.32
C ILE A 219 4.55 -3.63 -6.38
N GLY A 220 5.20 -4.51 -5.65
CA GLY A 220 4.93 -5.93 -5.66
C GLY A 220 4.27 -6.40 -4.38
N ALA A 221 3.44 -7.41 -4.54
CA ALA A 221 2.83 -8.07 -3.40
C ALA A 221 2.10 -7.10 -2.45
N TYR A 222 1.49 -6.03 -2.97
CA TYR A 222 0.85 -4.96 -2.20
C TYR A 222 -0.68 -5.13 -2.11
N GLY A 223 -1.26 -6.04 -2.90
CA GLY A 223 -2.72 -6.20 -2.99
C GLY A 223 -3.38 -5.22 -3.96
N LEU A 224 -2.65 -4.67 -4.90
CA LEU A 224 -3.20 -3.73 -5.87
C LEU A 224 -4.21 -4.40 -6.79
N THR A 225 -5.34 -3.75 -6.99
CA THR A 225 -6.36 -4.10 -7.99
C THR A 225 -6.53 -3.04 -9.05
N SER A 226 -6.03 -1.84 -8.80
CA SER A 226 -6.09 -0.70 -9.72
C SER A 226 -4.90 0.23 -9.53
N LEU A 227 -4.71 1.12 -10.50
CA LEU A 227 -3.75 2.21 -10.43
C LEU A 227 -4.50 3.53 -10.31
N HIS A 228 -4.01 4.43 -9.47
CA HIS A 228 -4.56 5.79 -9.39
C HIS A 228 -4.51 6.47 -10.77
N PRO A 229 -5.53 7.23 -11.18
CA PRO A 229 -5.56 7.88 -12.48
C PRO A 229 -4.33 8.75 -12.77
N ASP A 230 -3.79 9.42 -11.77
CA ASP A 230 -2.61 10.27 -11.88
C ASP A 230 -1.29 9.48 -12.08
N PHE A 231 -1.36 8.15 -12.07
CA PHE A 231 -0.20 7.31 -12.37
C PHE A 231 0.39 7.62 -13.76
N VAL A 232 -0.44 8.13 -14.67
CA VAL A 232 -0.02 8.62 -15.99
C VAL A 232 0.98 9.78 -15.94
N ASN A 233 1.15 10.44 -14.79
CA ASN A 233 2.14 11.50 -14.60
C ASN A 233 3.57 10.96 -14.52
N LEU A 234 3.74 9.66 -14.29
CA LEU A 234 5.05 9.01 -14.21
C LEU A 234 5.64 8.72 -15.60
N LYS A 235 5.76 9.76 -16.42
CA LYS A 235 6.15 9.65 -17.83
C LYS A 235 7.63 9.29 -18.05
N ASN A 236 8.46 9.40 -17.01
CA ASN A 236 9.88 9.05 -17.08
C ASN A 236 10.14 7.58 -16.73
N LEU A 237 9.11 6.81 -16.41
CA LEU A 237 9.27 5.38 -16.14
C LEU A 237 9.84 4.65 -17.35
N GLU A 238 10.91 3.92 -17.10
CA GLU A 238 11.59 3.01 -18.01
C GLU A 238 11.31 1.55 -17.66
N TYR A 239 11.09 1.27 -16.37
CA TYR A 239 10.79 -0.04 -15.83
C TYR A 239 9.63 0.04 -14.83
N LEU A 240 8.62 -0.82 -15.01
CA LEU A 240 7.48 -0.93 -14.11
C LEU A 240 7.22 -2.40 -13.78
N ASP A 241 7.28 -2.73 -12.50
CA ASP A 241 6.93 -4.05 -11.99
C ASP A 241 5.75 -3.96 -11.03
N LEU A 242 4.64 -4.56 -11.43
CA LEU A 242 3.39 -4.68 -10.66
C LEU A 242 3.07 -6.14 -10.37
N GLY A 243 4.08 -6.97 -10.27
CA GLY A 243 3.94 -8.40 -10.02
C GLY A 243 3.39 -8.73 -8.64
N SER A 244 2.83 -9.92 -8.54
CA SER A 244 2.29 -10.47 -7.28
C SER A 244 1.20 -9.61 -6.63
N ASN A 245 0.42 -8.89 -7.42
CA ASN A 245 -0.74 -8.13 -6.95
C ASN A 245 -2.05 -8.86 -7.29
N CYS A 246 -3.16 -8.16 -7.22
CA CYS A 246 -4.50 -8.69 -7.40
C CYS A 246 -5.21 -8.12 -8.64
N PHE A 247 -4.47 -7.69 -9.64
CA PHE A 247 -5.05 -7.18 -10.87
C PHE A 247 -5.85 -8.28 -11.59
N GLN A 248 -7.03 -7.93 -12.04
CA GLN A 248 -7.90 -8.82 -12.81
C GLN A 248 -7.80 -8.56 -14.32
N THR A 249 -7.27 -7.41 -14.69
CA THR A 249 -6.99 -7.00 -16.05
C THR A 249 -5.73 -6.16 -16.10
N ILE A 250 -5.13 -6.04 -17.28
CA ILE A 250 -4.08 -5.03 -17.49
C ILE A 250 -4.71 -3.64 -17.44
N PRO A 251 -4.27 -2.74 -16.56
CA PRO A 251 -4.84 -1.39 -16.49
C PRO A 251 -4.81 -0.67 -17.84
N ASP A 252 -5.93 -0.06 -18.21
CA ASP A 252 -6.09 0.62 -19.52
C ASP A 252 -5.14 1.81 -19.69
N ILE A 253 -4.69 2.41 -18.59
CA ILE A 253 -3.75 3.53 -18.62
C ILE A 253 -2.34 3.11 -19.03
N LEU A 254 -2.02 1.81 -18.99
CA LEU A 254 -0.72 1.29 -19.45
C LEU A 254 -0.67 1.26 -20.97
N THR A 255 -0.29 2.37 -21.56
CA THR A 255 -0.18 2.60 -22.99
C THR A 255 1.14 3.29 -23.35
N PRO A 256 1.63 3.16 -24.58
CA PRO A 256 2.84 3.87 -25.00
C PRO A 256 2.69 5.39 -24.97
N GLU A 257 1.49 5.91 -25.16
CA GLU A 257 1.19 7.34 -25.09
C GLU A 257 1.37 7.88 -23.67
N ASN A 258 0.91 7.13 -22.68
CA ASN A 258 1.03 7.52 -21.26
C ASN A 258 2.44 7.28 -20.70
N PHE A 259 3.13 6.25 -21.19
CA PHE A 259 4.47 5.87 -20.71
C PHE A 259 5.45 5.75 -21.88
N PRO A 260 5.85 6.90 -22.47
CA PRO A 260 6.62 6.90 -23.71
C PRO A 260 8.04 6.34 -23.57
N ASN A 261 8.58 6.30 -22.35
CA ASN A 261 9.92 5.82 -22.04
C ASN A 261 9.96 4.39 -21.48
N LEU A 262 8.79 3.78 -21.28
CA LEU A 262 8.71 2.44 -20.69
C LEU A 262 9.18 1.40 -21.70
N HIS A 263 10.17 0.60 -21.30
CA HIS A 263 10.68 -0.52 -22.10
C HIS A 263 10.59 -1.86 -21.37
N ALA A 264 10.25 -1.88 -20.08
CA ALA A 264 10.03 -3.10 -19.34
C ALA A 264 8.74 -3.02 -18.52
N LEU A 265 7.85 -3.98 -18.74
CA LEU A 265 6.60 -4.16 -18.00
C LEU A 265 6.53 -5.57 -17.42
N VAL A 266 6.40 -5.65 -16.10
CA VAL A 266 6.23 -6.91 -15.38
C VAL A 266 4.88 -6.88 -14.65
N MET A 267 4.02 -7.82 -14.98
CA MET A 267 2.73 -8.02 -14.32
C MET A 267 2.51 -9.52 -14.03
N SER A 268 3.56 -10.20 -13.63
CA SER A 268 3.50 -11.62 -13.33
C SER A 268 2.84 -11.90 -11.99
N ALA A 269 2.32 -13.11 -11.82
CA ALA A 269 1.77 -13.61 -10.57
C ALA A 269 0.58 -12.81 -10.01
N ASN A 270 -0.24 -12.23 -10.87
CA ASN A 270 -1.55 -11.66 -10.50
C ASN A 270 -2.63 -12.75 -10.50
N GLN A 271 -2.24 -13.95 -10.07
CA GLN A 271 -3.15 -15.06 -9.87
C GLN A 271 -3.93 -14.87 -8.57
N ARG A 272 -4.78 -15.84 -8.25
CA ARG A 272 -5.56 -15.81 -7.01
C ARG A 272 -4.71 -15.50 -5.80
N HIS A 273 -5.03 -14.43 -5.16
CA HIS A 273 -4.54 -14.09 -3.84
C HIS A 273 -5.66 -14.29 -2.83
N THR A 274 -5.28 -14.77 -1.66
CA THR A 274 -6.20 -14.82 -0.54
C THR A 274 -6.17 -13.47 0.14
N ILE A 275 -7.27 -12.73 0.04
CA ILE A 275 -7.46 -11.56 0.89
C ILE A 275 -7.70 -12.03 2.31
N TYR A 276 -6.85 -11.56 3.20
CA TYR A 276 -6.95 -11.82 4.62
C TYR A 276 -7.56 -10.59 5.30
N ASP A 277 -8.77 -10.70 5.76
CA ASP A 277 -9.26 -9.74 6.74
C ASP A 277 -8.81 -10.18 8.13
N LEU A 278 -7.73 -9.58 8.62
CA LEU A 278 -7.18 -9.89 9.94
C LEU A 278 -8.16 -9.61 11.08
N SER A 279 -9.16 -8.73 10.85
CA SER A 279 -10.13 -8.39 11.89
C SER A 279 -11.20 -9.46 12.06
N ASN A 280 -11.50 -10.21 11.00
CA ASN A 280 -12.60 -11.17 10.96
C ASN A 280 -12.19 -12.60 10.57
N ASP A 281 -10.91 -12.85 10.38
CA ASP A 281 -10.38 -14.13 9.87
C ASP A 281 -11.06 -14.60 8.56
N ILE A 282 -11.53 -13.66 7.77
CA ILE A 282 -12.16 -13.92 6.48
C ILE A 282 -11.11 -14.00 5.41
N ARG A 283 -11.17 -15.06 4.62
CA ARG A 283 -10.31 -15.26 3.45
C ARG A 283 -11.16 -15.22 2.19
N GLU A 284 -10.93 -14.24 1.34
CA GLU A 284 -11.48 -14.22 0.00
C GLU A 284 -10.40 -14.50 -1.02
N ASN A 285 -10.71 -15.39 -1.96
CA ASN A 285 -9.87 -15.58 -3.13
C ASN A 285 -10.24 -14.52 -4.16
N VAL A 286 -9.35 -13.57 -4.37
CA VAL A 286 -9.48 -12.56 -5.40
C VAL A 286 -8.27 -12.58 -6.31
N GLY A 287 -8.45 -12.10 -7.51
CA GLY A 287 -7.36 -11.92 -8.46
C GLY A 287 -7.30 -12.99 -9.54
N GLY A 288 -6.25 -12.94 -10.27
CA GLY A 288 -6.12 -13.52 -11.59
C GLY A 288 -6.75 -12.64 -12.65
N PHE A 289 -6.26 -12.69 -13.87
CA PHE A 289 -6.94 -12.04 -14.98
C PHE A 289 -8.22 -12.81 -15.26
N ILE A 290 -9.35 -12.30 -14.77
CA ILE A 290 -10.66 -12.83 -15.02
C ILE A 290 -11.24 -12.19 -16.26
N ASP A 291 -12.36 -12.70 -16.72
CA ASP A 291 -13.08 -12.28 -17.89
C ASP A 291 -12.25 -12.37 -19.15
N GLU A 292 -12.71 -13.07 -20.09
CA GLU A 292 -12.15 -13.02 -21.43
C GLU A 292 -10.62 -13.01 -21.48
N GLN A 293 -9.98 -13.56 -20.51
CA GLN A 293 -8.54 -13.57 -20.21
C GLN A 293 -7.67 -13.94 -21.39
N LYS A 294 -8.04 -13.32 -22.50
CA LYS A 294 -7.29 -13.37 -23.73
C LYS A 294 -5.99 -12.62 -23.55
N PHE A 295 -5.01 -13.07 -24.25
CA PHE A 295 -3.76 -12.35 -24.32
C PHE A 295 -3.99 -10.89 -24.74
N PRO A 296 -3.44 -9.91 -24.00
CA PRO A 296 -3.64 -8.49 -24.31
C PRO A 296 -2.84 -8.07 -25.53
N GLU A 297 -3.38 -8.25 -26.71
CA GLU A 297 -2.71 -7.98 -27.99
C GLU A 297 -2.14 -6.58 -28.10
N ARG A 298 -2.78 -5.60 -27.45
CA ARG A 298 -2.29 -4.22 -27.45
C ARG A 298 -0.88 -4.07 -26.91
N LEU A 299 -0.45 -4.94 -26.00
CA LEU A 299 0.92 -4.93 -25.47
C LEU A 299 1.94 -5.36 -26.51
N LEU A 300 1.56 -6.20 -27.46
CA LEU A 300 2.42 -6.61 -28.59
C LEU A 300 2.66 -5.46 -29.58
N LYS A 301 1.79 -4.47 -29.59
CA LYS A 301 1.91 -3.27 -30.44
C LYS A 301 2.70 -2.15 -29.78
N TRP A 302 3.15 -2.35 -28.56
CA TRP A 302 3.96 -1.40 -27.81
C TRP A 302 5.44 -1.55 -28.16
N ASN A 303 5.86 -0.88 -29.21
CA ASN A 303 7.16 -1.08 -29.84
C ASN A 303 8.37 -0.79 -28.95
N ALA A 304 8.23 0.09 -27.95
CA ALA A 304 9.30 0.41 -27.02
C ALA A 304 9.55 -0.67 -25.97
N LEU A 305 8.60 -1.60 -25.75
CA LEU A 305 8.80 -2.67 -24.79
C LEU A 305 9.80 -3.71 -25.32
N ASP A 306 10.91 -3.85 -24.63
CA ASP A 306 11.89 -4.92 -24.84
C ASP A 306 11.78 -6.05 -23.82
N THR A 307 11.01 -5.85 -22.77
CA THR A 307 10.75 -6.83 -21.71
C THR A 307 9.28 -6.83 -21.34
N LEU A 308 8.63 -7.99 -21.46
CA LEU A 308 7.25 -8.19 -21.06
C LEU A 308 7.13 -9.51 -20.31
N ARG A 309 6.68 -9.45 -19.04
CA ARG A 309 6.46 -10.64 -18.19
C ARG A 309 5.01 -10.69 -17.73
N LEU A 310 4.31 -11.73 -18.17
CA LEU A 310 2.89 -12.00 -17.85
C LEU A 310 2.68 -13.40 -17.27
N SER A 311 3.72 -14.01 -16.75
CA SER A 311 3.66 -15.38 -16.23
C SER A 311 2.75 -15.48 -15.00
N VAL A 312 2.10 -16.62 -14.83
CA VAL A 312 1.32 -16.95 -13.62
C VAL A 312 0.11 -16.00 -13.40
N ASN A 313 -0.66 -15.73 -14.46
CA ASN A 313 -1.82 -14.82 -14.40
C ASN A 313 -3.15 -15.47 -14.76
N TYR A 314 -3.18 -16.77 -15.05
CA TYR A 314 -4.36 -17.46 -15.58
C TYR A 314 -4.87 -16.91 -16.92
N LEU A 315 -4.00 -16.37 -17.75
CA LEU A 315 -4.35 -16.03 -19.12
C LEU A 315 -4.86 -17.26 -19.86
N GLN A 316 -5.93 -17.11 -20.61
CA GLN A 316 -6.60 -18.16 -21.35
C GLN A 316 -6.65 -17.83 -22.85
N GLY A 317 -6.98 -18.84 -23.67
CA GLY A 317 -7.09 -18.68 -25.09
C GLY A 317 -5.79 -18.94 -25.83
N GLU A 318 -5.78 -18.59 -27.09
CA GLU A 318 -4.64 -18.75 -27.98
C GLU A 318 -3.84 -17.44 -28.05
N LEU A 319 -2.55 -17.56 -28.22
CA LEU A 319 -1.74 -16.40 -28.59
C LEU A 319 -2.22 -15.91 -29.97
N PRO A 320 -2.16 -14.57 -30.19
CA PRO A 320 -2.46 -14.01 -31.51
C PRO A 320 -1.68 -14.73 -32.59
N ALA A 321 -2.28 -14.87 -33.77
CA ALA A 321 -1.60 -15.45 -34.93
C ALA A 321 -0.29 -14.71 -35.20
N MET A 322 0.82 -15.41 -35.02
CA MET A 322 2.17 -14.84 -35.19
C MET A 322 2.65 -14.84 -36.65
N SER A 323 1.80 -15.28 -37.57
CA SER A 323 2.15 -15.39 -39.00
C SER A 323 2.56 -14.06 -39.65
N ASP A 324 1.97 -12.98 -39.13
CA ASP A 324 2.18 -11.63 -39.67
C ASP A 324 3.30 -10.84 -38.98
N HIS A 325 3.92 -11.46 -37.96
CA HIS A 325 5.03 -10.84 -37.28
C HIS A 325 6.34 -11.09 -38.03
N GLU A 326 7.17 -10.05 -38.02
CA GLU A 326 8.55 -10.16 -38.48
C GLU A 326 9.28 -11.27 -37.69
N LYS A 327 10.12 -12.03 -38.37
CA LYS A 327 10.88 -13.12 -37.74
C LYS A 327 12.32 -12.70 -37.48
N TRP A 328 12.90 -13.22 -36.42
CA TRP A 328 14.31 -13.06 -36.15
C TRP A 328 15.14 -13.70 -37.27
N THR A 329 16.02 -12.92 -37.87
CA THR A 329 16.97 -13.44 -38.82
C THR A 329 18.22 -13.95 -38.12
N LYS A 330 18.95 -14.82 -38.84
CA LYS A 330 20.22 -15.31 -38.29
C LYS A 330 21.21 -14.19 -38.10
N GLU A 331 21.26 -13.23 -38.99
CA GLU A 331 22.16 -12.08 -38.95
C GLU A 331 21.88 -11.23 -37.71
N GLU A 332 20.63 -10.96 -37.38
CA GLU A 332 20.23 -10.19 -36.22
C GLU A 332 20.61 -10.89 -34.92
N VAL A 333 20.33 -12.19 -34.82
CA VAL A 333 20.64 -12.97 -33.64
C VAL A 333 22.14 -13.10 -33.42
N MET A 334 22.90 -13.36 -34.48
CA MET A 334 24.36 -13.48 -34.43
C MET A 334 25.07 -12.15 -34.18
N ALA A 335 24.44 -11.03 -34.51
CA ALA A 335 24.98 -9.69 -34.24
C ALA A 335 24.81 -9.24 -32.76
N CYS A 336 24.07 -10.00 -31.95
CA CYS A 336 23.78 -9.68 -30.58
C CYS A 336 24.19 -10.82 -29.65
N ASP A 337 25.24 -10.63 -28.87
CA ASP A 337 25.80 -11.64 -27.96
C ASP A 337 24.82 -12.12 -26.87
N THR A 338 23.74 -11.39 -26.66
CA THR A 338 22.73 -11.68 -25.62
C THR A 338 21.53 -12.46 -26.15
N LEU A 339 21.35 -12.60 -27.44
CA LEU A 339 20.23 -13.31 -28.04
C LEU A 339 20.59 -14.81 -28.28
N PRO A 340 19.76 -15.73 -27.76
CA PRO A 340 19.99 -17.16 -28.00
C PRO A 340 19.65 -17.55 -29.43
N GLU A 341 20.42 -18.44 -30.03
CA GLU A 341 20.24 -18.95 -31.42
C GLU A 341 18.83 -19.55 -31.65
N ILE A 342 18.18 -20.03 -30.61
CA ILE A 342 16.83 -20.60 -30.68
C ILE A 342 15.79 -19.60 -31.24
N LEU A 343 16.09 -18.30 -31.21
CA LEU A 343 15.20 -17.27 -31.72
C LEU A 343 15.16 -17.20 -33.25
N ILE A 344 16.15 -17.75 -33.95
CA ILE A 344 16.21 -17.72 -35.43
C ILE A 344 14.95 -18.32 -36.03
N GLY A 345 14.25 -17.54 -36.83
CA GLY A 345 13.01 -17.94 -37.50
C GLY A 345 11.76 -17.88 -36.63
N LEU A 346 11.89 -17.54 -35.36
CA LEU A 346 10.75 -17.28 -34.50
C LEU A 346 10.21 -15.86 -34.69
N PRO A 347 8.88 -15.64 -34.53
CA PRO A 347 8.30 -14.32 -34.61
C PRO A 347 8.91 -13.37 -33.58
N LYS A 348 9.18 -12.13 -34.01
CA LYS A 348 9.45 -11.03 -33.11
C LYS A 348 8.13 -10.59 -32.48
N VAL A 349 7.85 -11.09 -31.30
CA VAL A 349 6.62 -10.78 -30.58
C VAL A 349 6.56 -9.30 -30.23
N LEU A 350 7.68 -8.76 -29.79
CA LEU A 350 7.94 -7.33 -29.64
C LEU A 350 9.20 -6.99 -30.45
N PRO A 351 9.23 -5.92 -31.24
CA PRO A 351 10.32 -5.64 -32.16
C PRO A 351 11.71 -5.58 -31.53
N THR A 352 11.77 -5.21 -30.24
CA THR A 352 13.00 -5.06 -29.48
C THR A 352 13.06 -5.98 -28.25
N THR A 353 12.19 -7.01 -28.18
CA THR A 353 12.06 -7.85 -27.00
C THR A 353 13.33 -8.65 -26.72
N ASN A 354 13.95 -8.41 -25.58
CA ASN A 354 15.00 -9.24 -25.00
C ASN A 354 14.46 -10.38 -24.17
N PHE A 355 13.27 -10.18 -23.59
CA PHE A 355 12.65 -11.15 -22.70
C PHE A 355 11.13 -11.10 -22.78
N PHE A 356 10.53 -12.25 -23.12
CA PHE A 356 9.08 -12.44 -23.12
C PHE A 356 8.74 -13.70 -22.36
N ALA A 357 7.89 -13.61 -21.34
CA ALA A 357 7.50 -14.73 -20.51
C ALA A 357 6.01 -14.73 -20.21
N ILE A 358 5.35 -15.82 -20.54
CA ILE A 358 3.93 -16.08 -20.31
C ILE A 358 3.69 -17.45 -19.67
N ASN A 359 4.70 -17.99 -18.97
CA ASN A 359 4.65 -19.30 -18.39
C ASN A 359 3.54 -19.42 -17.33
N PHE A 360 3.05 -20.67 -17.14
CA PHE A 360 2.04 -20.98 -16.12
C PHE A 360 0.71 -20.23 -16.25
N ASN A 361 0.40 -19.75 -17.43
CA ASN A 361 -0.96 -19.32 -17.78
C ASN A 361 -1.75 -20.55 -18.28
N ARG A 362 -3.08 -20.48 -18.21
CA ARG A 362 -3.99 -21.56 -18.63
C ARG A 362 -4.48 -21.33 -20.07
#